data_c42bcbb4df4a314f723b88ec0794f06f
#
_entry.id   c42bcbb4df4a314f723b88ec0794f06f
#
_cell.length_a   1.000
_cell.length_b   1.000
_cell.length_c   1.000
_cell.angle_alpha   90.00
_cell.angle_beta   90.00
_cell.angle_gamma   90.00
#
_symmetry.space_group_name_H-M   'P 1'
#
loop_
_entity.id
_entity.type
_entity.pdbx_description
1 polymer ?
#
loop_
_entity_poly.entity_id
_entity_poly.type
_entity_poly.pdbx_seq_one_letter_code
_entity_poly.pdbx_strand_id
1 'polypeptide(L)'
;MPVAADVSRLKFISECAWRFSSASPWLCGKFPRLEKLFTVIFEDADLLVVHKPAGLVCHPTKGDEYSSLISRARIYLNLQPSTFNLQPHLIHRLDRETSGIVLLAKNPDAAGELGKIWETRTVIKEYLAIVHGHVAADSGIIDAPLGKDTASIVAIKDCVRPDGAPAQTEFRVEKRFSRLNLPGSGNDFSVSAGGEGRGEVAQLPFSLLRVRPLTGRKHQIRLHLAHLGHPIVGDKIYGGDPDLYLALVENRLTDDQRARLILPHHALHAVRLQFDWRGQTRSFAAAPEPEFTAFAITPSP
;
A
#
# COMPACT_ATOMS: atom_id res chain seq x y z
N MET A 1 16.58 -5.91 -22.94
CA MET A 1 17.03 -6.88 -21.94
C MET A 1 17.04 -6.16 -20.60
N PRO A 2 16.38 -6.65 -19.54
CA PRO A 2 16.47 -6.00 -18.24
C PRO A 2 17.86 -6.26 -17.69
N VAL A 3 18.57 -5.19 -17.33
CA VAL A 3 19.85 -5.26 -16.62
C VAL A 3 19.49 -5.74 -15.20
N ALA A 4 19.94 -6.94 -14.87
CA ALA A 4 19.84 -7.48 -13.51
C ALA A 4 20.54 -6.50 -12.55
N ALA A 5 19.90 -6.17 -11.44
CA ALA A 5 20.48 -5.36 -10.39
C ALA A 5 21.82 -6.00 -9.95
N ASP A 6 22.90 -5.27 -10.07
CA ASP A 6 24.25 -5.73 -9.76
C ASP A 6 24.38 -6.00 -8.26
N VAL A 7 24.29 -7.27 -7.89
CA VAL A 7 24.42 -7.78 -6.52
C VAL A 7 25.81 -7.47 -5.92
N SER A 8 26.81 -7.15 -6.77
CA SER A 8 28.16 -6.77 -6.31
C SER A 8 28.17 -5.44 -5.55
N ARG A 9 27.25 -4.52 -5.84
CA ARG A 9 27.12 -3.25 -5.11
C ARG A 9 26.60 -3.42 -3.69
N LEU A 10 25.78 -4.44 -3.43
CA LEU A 10 25.31 -4.77 -2.07
C LEU A 10 26.45 -5.29 -1.17
N LYS A 11 27.43 -5.99 -1.75
CA LYS A 11 28.64 -6.42 -1.03
C LYS A 11 29.54 -5.24 -0.65
N PHE A 12 29.68 -4.25 -1.54
CA PHE A 12 30.53 -3.08 -1.27
C PHE A 12 29.98 -2.23 -0.10
N ILE A 13 28.66 -2.12 0.04
CA ILE A 13 28.02 -1.41 1.18
C ILE A 13 28.26 -2.16 2.50
N SER A 14 28.27 -3.51 2.48
CA SER A 14 28.58 -4.30 3.67
C SER A 14 30.05 -4.18 4.08
N GLU A 15 30.97 -4.06 3.12
CA GLU A 15 32.41 -3.92 3.39
C GLU A 15 32.81 -2.52 3.87
N CYS A 16 32.12 -1.45 3.41
CA CYS A 16 32.32 -0.11 3.94
C CYS A 16 31.86 0.03 5.40
N ALA A 17 30.80 -0.66 5.80
CA ALA A 17 30.34 -0.66 7.19
C ALA A 17 31.38 -1.25 8.18
N TRP A 18 32.27 -2.13 7.69
CA TRP A 18 33.33 -2.73 8.51
C TRP A 18 34.60 -1.86 8.68
N ARG A 19 34.85 -0.89 7.81
CA ARG A 19 36.00 0.01 7.91
C ARG A 19 35.83 1.16 8.90
N PHE A 20 34.63 1.45 9.35
CA PHE A 20 34.33 2.46 10.39
C PHE A 20 34.32 1.93 11.83
N SER A 21 34.71 0.68 12.04
CA SER A 21 34.68 0.02 13.35
C SER A 21 35.79 0.46 14.32
N SER A 22 36.66 1.43 13.97
CA SER A 22 37.69 1.93 14.86
C SER A 22 37.46 3.33 15.43
N ALA A 23 36.30 3.93 15.17
CA ALA A 23 35.93 5.25 15.68
C ALA A 23 34.75 5.14 16.65
N SER A 24 35.06 5.13 17.93
CA SER A 24 34.20 5.39 19.10
C SER A 24 32.99 4.46 19.33
N PRO A 25 32.90 3.78 20.49
CA PRO A 25 31.81 2.87 20.87
C PRO A 25 30.41 3.52 20.94
N TRP A 26 30.30 4.83 20.85
CA TRP A 26 29.07 5.58 21.00
C TRP A 26 28.22 5.67 19.71
N LEU A 27 28.73 5.30 18.55
CA LEU A 27 28.01 5.37 17.26
C LEU A 27 27.35 4.04 16.85
N CYS A 28 27.66 2.93 17.49
CA CYS A 28 27.17 1.61 17.10
C CYS A 28 25.69 1.32 17.43
N GLY A 29 25.03 2.19 18.22
CA GLY A 29 23.64 1.97 18.69
C GLY A 29 22.54 2.73 17.96
N LYS A 30 22.86 3.65 17.03
CA LYS A 30 21.86 4.60 16.46
C LYS A 30 21.51 4.38 15.00
N PHE A 31 22.17 3.49 14.26
CA PHE A 31 21.81 3.22 12.87
C PHE A 31 21.02 1.93 12.76
N PRO A 32 19.73 1.98 12.38
CA PRO A 32 19.01 0.78 11.99
C PRO A 32 19.74 0.15 10.80
N ARG A 33 19.78 -1.16 10.74
CA ARG A 33 20.34 -1.86 9.58
C ARG A 33 19.63 -1.34 8.33
N LEU A 34 20.39 -0.87 7.35
CA LEU A 34 19.92 -0.35 6.05
C LEU A 34 18.84 -1.22 5.39
N GLU A 35 18.95 -2.54 5.58
CA GLU A 35 17.99 -3.57 5.11
C GLU A 35 16.54 -3.36 5.60
N LYS A 36 16.31 -2.55 6.64
CA LYS A 36 14.98 -2.31 7.23
C LYS A 36 14.33 -1.00 6.79
N LEU A 37 15.00 -0.19 5.97
CA LEU A 37 14.42 1.10 5.56
C LEU A 37 13.27 0.92 4.56
N PHE A 38 13.54 0.24 3.46
CA PHE A 38 12.62 -0.16 2.38
C PHE A 38 13.40 -1.04 1.39
N THR A 39 12.71 -1.64 0.41
CA THR A 39 13.37 -2.37 -0.67
C THR A 39 13.49 -1.47 -1.91
N VAL A 40 14.69 -1.34 -2.48
CA VAL A 40 14.93 -0.63 -3.74
C VAL A 40 14.55 -1.54 -4.90
N ILE A 41 13.65 -1.05 -5.78
CA ILE A 41 13.24 -1.72 -7.01
C ILE A 41 14.13 -1.27 -8.17
N PHE A 42 14.39 0.04 -8.24
CA PHE A 42 15.21 0.66 -9.28
C PHE A 42 15.84 1.95 -8.75
N GLU A 43 17.06 2.22 -9.18
CA GLU A 43 17.74 3.47 -8.90
C GLU A 43 18.62 3.86 -10.09
N ASP A 44 18.55 5.14 -10.49
CA ASP A 44 19.50 5.77 -11.43
C ASP A 44 19.93 7.16 -10.91
N ALA A 45 20.45 8.02 -11.77
CA ALA A 45 20.87 9.36 -11.39
C ALA A 45 19.70 10.24 -10.92
N ASP A 46 18.52 10.06 -11.48
CA ASP A 46 17.35 10.92 -11.29
C ASP A 46 16.24 10.29 -10.45
N LEU A 47 16.11 8.96 -10.50
CA LEU A 47 14.98 8.21 -9.93
C LEU A 47 15.43 7.29 -8.80
N LEU A 48 14.56 7.17 -7.79
CA LEU A 48 14.59 6.11 -6.79
C LEU A 48 13.18 5.51 -6.72
N VAL A 49 13.05 4.24 -7.14
CA VAL A 49 11.80 3.48 -7.07
C VAL A 49 11.91 2.46 -5.97
N VAL A 50 10.99 2.49 -5.04
CA VAL A 50 11.04 1.64 -3.85
C VAL A 50 9.76 0.85 -3.63
N HIS A 51 9.89 -0.29 -2.99
CA HIS A 51 8.76 -0.99 -2.38
C HIS A 51 8.56 -0.44 -0.96
N LYS A 52 7.47 0.31 -0.77
CA LYS A 52 7.05 0.80 0.54
C LYS A 52 6.34 -0.34 1.29
N PRO A 53 6.79 -0.72 2.48
CA PRO A 53 6.04 -1.70 3.29
C PRO A 53 4.72 -1.12 3.79
N ALA A 54 3.76 -2.00 4.10
CA ALA A 54 2.55 -1.63 4.84
C ALA A 54 2.93 -1.07 6.23
N GLY A 55 2.09 -0.18 6.76
CA GLY A 55 2.32 0.47 8.06
C GLY A 55 3.20 1.72 8.02
N LEU A 56 3.99 1.93 6.94
CA LEU A 56 4.85 3.11 6.78
C LEU A 56 4.12 4.25 6.08
N VAL A 57 4.13 5.46 6.67
CA VAL A 57 3.62 6.67 6.03
C VAL A 57 4.61 7.21 4.99
N CYS A 58 4.11 7.87 3.93
CA CYS A 58 4.97 8.52 2.94
C CYS A 58 5.62 9.81 3.46
N HIS A 59 4.85 10.66 4.16
CA HIS A 59 5.33 11.90 4.78
C HIS A 59 5.29 11.80 6.30
N PRO A 60 6.19 12.49 7.01
CA PRO A 60 6.15 12.50 8.47
C PRO A 60 4.86 13.18 8.94
N THR A 61 4.20 12.56 9.93
CA THR A 61 3.03 13.13 10.61
C THR A 61 3.37 13.60 11.99
N LYS A 62 4.13 12.82 12.72
CA LYS A 62 4.77 13.11 14.03
C LYS A 62 5.89 12.07 14.18
N GLY A 63 6.94 12.38 14.87
CA GLY A 63 7.93 11.39 15.25
C GLY A 63 9.35 11.67 14.76
N ASP A 64 10.13 10.63 14.78
CA ASP A 64 11.56 10.65 14.54
C ASP A 64 11.93 10.69 13.05
N GLU A 65 13.22 10.73 12.82
CA GLU A 65 13.86 10.75 11.52
C GLU A 65 13.49 9.52 10.63
N TYR A 66 13.07 8.41 11.25
CA TYR A 66 12.70 7.17 10.54
C TYR A 66 11.19 6.99 10.37
N SER A 67 10.39 7.96 10.77
CA SER A 67 8.93 7.84 10.86
C SER A 67 8.23 7.76 9.50
N SER A 68 8.90 8.12 8.39
CA SER A 68 8.29 8.18 7.07
C SER A 68 9.20 7.68 5.95
N LEU A 69 8.60 7.33 4.81
CA LEU A 69 9.33 6.89 3.63
C LEU A 69 10.30 7.97 3.12
N ILE A 70 9.87 9.25 3.08
CA ILE A 70 10.73 10.33 2.60
C ILE A 70 11.93 10.55 3.52
N SER A 71 11.76 10.43 4.83
CA SER A 71 12.84 10.51 5.80
C SER A 71 13.84 9.37 5.63
N ARG A 72 13.34 8.15 5.45
CA ARG A 72 14.18 6.97 5.18
C ARG A 72 14.92 7.07 3.85
N ALA A 73 14.27 7.57 2.80
CA ALA A 73 14.92 7.81 1.50
C ALA A 73 16.04 8.85 1.60
N ARG A 74 15.84 9.92 2.39
CA ARG A 74 16.89 10.91 2.64
C ARG A 74 18.10 10.28 3.33
N ILE A 75 17.89 9.47 4.34
CA ILE A 75 18.97 8.75 5.04
C ILE A 75 19.69 7.83 4.06
N TYR A 76 18.94 7.02 3.31
CA TYR A 76 19.48 6.08 2.33
C TYR A 76 20.41 6.79 1.32
N LEU A 77 19.96 7.91 0.74
CA LEU A 77 20.75 8.68 -0.22
C LEU A 77 21.98 9.32 0.44
N ASN A 78 21.87 9.86 1.64
CA ASN A 78 22.98 10.50 2.35
C ASN A 78 24.06 9.53 2.85
N LEU A 79 23.77 8.24 2.91
CA LEU A 79 24.77 7.21 3.22
C LEU A 79 25.65 6.85 2.01
N GLN A 80 25.30 7.30 0.81
CA GLN A 80 26.06 7.06 -0.40
C GLN A 80 26.94 8.29 -0.71
N PRO A 81 28.27 8.17 -0.84
CA PRO A 81 29.15 9.32 -1.10
C PRO A 81 28.80 10.10 -2.37
N SER A 82 28.31 9.40 -3.42
CA SER A 82 27.93 10.01 -4.70
C SER A 82 26.60 10.76 -4.68
N THR A 83 25.80 10.59 -3.62
CA THR A 83 24.46 11.19 -3.48
C THR A 83 24.32 12.01 -2.20
N PHE A 84 25.45 12.36 -1.58
CA PHE A 84 25.48 13.19 -0.38
C PHE A 84 24.78 14.53 -0.63
N ASN A 85 23.91 14.95 0.28
CA ASN A 85 23.05 16.14 0.22
C ASN A 85 21.92 16.11 -0.82
N LEU A 86 21.62 14.99 -1.49
CA LEU A 86 20.43 14.90 -2.31
C LEU A 86 19.15 14.97 -1.45
N GLN A 87 18.18 15.73 -1.94
CA GLN A 87 16.87 15.86 -1.32
C GLN A 87 15.86 15.07 -2.16
N PRO A 88 15.39 13.90 -1.70
CA PRO A 88 14.40 13.14 -2.45
C PRO A 88 13.04 13.84 -2.43
N HIS A 89 12.32 13.75 -3.56
CA HIS A 89 10.98 14.29 -3.74
C HIS A 89 10.01 13.16 -4.03
N LEU A 90 8.96 13.03 -3.23
CA LEU A 90 7.87 12.07 -3.51
C LEU A 90 7.07 12.55 -4.72
N ILE A 91 6.97 11.74 -5.76
CA ILE A 91 6.17 12.06 -6.96
C ILE A 91 4.70 11.70 -6.74
N HIS A 92 4.45 10.64 -6.00
CA HIS A 92 3.12 10.26 -5.55
C HIS A 92 3.18 9.62 -4.17
N ARG A 93 2.01 9.31 -3.61
CA ARG A 93 1.91 8.73 -2.27
C ARG A 93 1.01 7.51 -2.27
N LEU A 94 1.24 6.64 -1.31
CA LEU A 94 0.34 5.58 -0.89
C LEU A 94 -0.16 5.86 0.53
N ASP A 95 -1.29 5.28 0.89
CA ASP A 95 -1.78 5.31 2.26
C ASP A 95 -0.81 4.57 3.20
N ARG A 96 -0.92 4.83 4.50
CA ARG A 96 -0.05 4.21 5.51
C ARG A 96 0.00 2.69 5.37
N GLU A 97 -1.16 2.05 5.29
CA GLU A 97 -1.28 0.59 5.26
C GLU A 97 -1.20 -0.01 3.84
N THR A 98 -1.25 0.80 2.78
CA THR A 98 -1.04 0.32 1.41
C THR A 98 0.44 0.06 1.19
N SER A 99 0.79 -1.14 0.75
CA SER A 99 2.15 -1.51 0.34
C SER A 99 2.38 -1.30 -1.16
N GLY A 100 3.63 -1.41 -1.61
CA GLY A 100 3.99 -1.45 -3.03
C GLY A 100 4.80 -0.27 -3.53
N ILE A 101 4.75 -0.04 -4.83
CA ILE A 101 5.64 0.86 -5.55
C ILE A 101 5.41 2.32 -5.18
N VAL A 102 6.50 3.02 -4.82
CA VAL A 102 6.54 4.47 -4.71
C VAL A 102 7.74 5.00 -5.50
N LEU A 103 7.48 6.03 -6.32
CA LEU A 103 8.49 6.74 -7.09
C LEU A 103 8.91 8.01 -6.34
N LEU A 104 10.21 8.19 -6.22
CA LEU A 104 10.85 9.41 -5.75
C LEU A 104 11.78 9.93 -6.85
N ALA A 105 11.84 11.24 -7.02
CA ALA A 105 12.89 11.92 -7.76
C ALA A 105 14.05 12.26 -6.82
N LYS A 106 15.27 12.14 -7.30
CA LYS A 106 16.49 12.43 -6.53
C LYS A 106 16.92 13.89 -6.60
N ASN A 107 16.35 14.65 -7.55
CA ASN A 107 16.66 16.07 -7.77
C ASN A 107 15.41 16.86 -8.16
N PRO A 108 15.42 18.20 -8.03
CA PRO A 108 14.27 19.07 -8.32
C PRO A 108 13.85 19.06 -9.80
N ASP A 109 14.79 18.92 -10.74
CA ASP A 109 14.48 18.95 -12.18
C ASP A 109 13.64 17.73 -12.57
N ALA A 110 14.09 16.54 -12.19
CA ALA A 110 13.32 15.30 -12.37
C ALA A 110 11.96 15.37 -11.65
N ALA A 111 11.91 15.97 -10.45
CA ALA A 111 10.66 16.15 -9.73
C ALA A 111 9.67 17.04 -10.48
N GLY A 112 10.16 18.15 -11.06
CA GLY A 112 9.35 19.06 -11.87
C GLY A 112 8.81 18.41 -13.15
N GLU A 113 9.67 17.68 -13.89
CA GLU A 113 9.26 16.94 -15.09
C GLU A 113 8.20 15.88 -14.78
N LEU A 114 8.45 15.05 -13.76
CA LEU A 114 7.53 14.00 -13.34
C LEU A 114 6.22 14.56 -12.80
N GLY A 115 6.25 15.67 -12.06
CA GLY A 115 5.05 16.36 -11.58
C GLY A 115 4.10 16.69 -12.73
N LYS A 116 4.63 17.25 -13.83
CA LYS A 116 3.84 17.55 -15.05
C LYS A 116 3.23 16.29 -15.66
N ILE A 117 3.97 15.16 -15.69
CA ILE A 117 3.44 13.87 -16.20
C ILE A 117 2.29 13.36 -15.31
N TRP A 118 2.39 13.53 -13.99
CA TRP A 118 1.30 13.16 -13.08
C TRP A 118 0.02 13.98 -13.26
N GLU A 119 0.16 15.24 -13.65
CA GLU A 119 -0.97 16.14 -13.97
C GLU A 119 -1.73 15.70 -15.23
N THR A 120 -1.04 15.13 -16.24
CA THR A 120 -1.68 14.66 -17.48
C THR A 120 -2.55 13.42 -17.30
N ARG A 121 -2.44 12.73 -16.15
CA ARG A 121 -3.16 11.47 -15.86
C ARG A 121 -2.86 10.32 -16.81
N THR A 122 -1.75 10.37 -17.54
CA THR A 122 -1.32 9.30 -18.46
C THR A 122 -0.60 8.16 -17.73
N VAL A 123 -0.26 8.36 -16.47
CA VAL A 123 0.43 7.37 -15.64
C VAL A 123 -0.48 6.19 -15.34
N ILE A 124 -0.03 4.99 -15.71
CA ILE A 124 -0.72 3.75 -15.41
C ILE A 124 -0.28 3.27 -14.02
N LYS A 125 -1.25 3.13 -13.13
CA LYS A 125 -1.08 2.59 -11.77
C LYS A 125 -2.00 1.39 -11.62
N GLU A 126 -1.42 0.22 -11.34
CA GLU A 126 -2.20 -0.98 -11.08
C GLU A 126 -1.99 -1.43 -9.64
N TYR A 127 -3.08 -1.87 -9.04
CA TYR A 127 -3.12 -2.37 -7.68
C TYR A 127 -3.71 -3.78 -7.65
N LEU A 128 -3.31 -4.57 -6.68
CA LEU A 128 -4.02 -5.77 -6.27
C LEU A 128 -4.78 -5.47 -4.99
N ALA A 129 -6.03 -5.89 -4.93
CA ALA A 129 -6.88 -5.75 -3.75
C ALA A 129 -7.56 -7.08 -3.42
N ILE A 130 -7.57 -7.48 -2.15
CA ILE A 130 -8.39 -8.59 -1.68
C ILE A 130 -9.60 -7.98 -0.97
N VAL A 131 -10.80 -8.35 -1.43
CA VAL A 131 -12.05 -7.82 -0.92
C VAL A 131 -12.93 -8.92 -0.32
N HIS A 132 -13.81 -8.54 0.60
CA HIS A 132 -14.84 -9.43 1.12
C HIS A 132 -15.90 -9.73 0.06
N GLY A 133 -16.37 -10.97 0.04
CA GLY A 133 -17.41 -11.45 -0.87
C GLY A 133 -16.89 -11.85 -2.26
N HIS A 134 -17.73 -12.57 -3.00
CA HIS A 134 -17.51 -12.86 -4.40
C HIS A 134 -18.09 -11.72 -5.23
N VAL A 135 -17.23 -10.90 -5.83
CA VAL A 135 -17.66 -9.84 -6.77
C VAL A 135 -18.31 -10.52 -7.98
N ALA A 136 -19.60 -10.23 -8.24
CA ALA A 136 -20.37 -10.95 -9.27
C ALA A 136 -19.84 -10.65 -10.67
N ALA A 137 -19.59 -9.40 -11.01
CA ALA A 137 -19.05 -8.98 -12.31
C ALA A 137 -17.56 -9.30 -12.42
N ASP A 138 -17.12 -9.82 -13.58
CA ASP A 138 -15.70 -10.12 -13.82
C ASP A 138 -14.86 -8.85 -14.00
N SER A 139 -15.44 -7.76 -14.43
CA SER A 139 -14.82 -6.44 -14.54
C SER A 139 -15.86 -5.33 -14.53
N GLY A 140 -15.42 -4.10 -14.26
CA GLY A 140 -16.30 -2.95 -14.29
C GLY A 140 -15.56 -1.64 -14.03
N ILE A 141 -16.31 -0.55 -14.13
CA ILE A 141 -15.88 0.80 -13.78
C ILE A 141 -16.79 1.30 -12.65
N ILE A 142 -16.18 1.74 -11.57
CA ILE A 142 -16.86 2.44 -10.49
C ILE A 142 -16.68 3.93 -10.75
N ASP A 143 -17.76 4.59 -11.13
CA ASP A 143 -17.82 6.04 -11.38
C ASP A 143 -18.67 6.67 -10.27
N ALA A 144 -18.00 7.15 -9.23
CA ALA A 144 -18.68 7.67 -8.04
C ALA A 144 -17.86 8.83 -7.45
N PRO A 145 -18.44 10.06 -7.41
CA PRO A 145 -17.73 11.23 -6.87
C PRO A 145 -17.46 11.09 -5.38
N LEU A 146 -16.29 11.56 -4.95
CA LEU A 146 -15.78 11.43 -3.59
C LEU A 146 -15.67 12.76 -2.89
N GLY A 147 -16.10 12.82 -1.64
CA GLY A 147 -15.98 14.00 -0.79
C GLY A 147 -15.89 13.63 0.67
N LYS A 148 -15.68 14.63 1.52
CA LYS A 148 -15.52 14.41 2.96
C LYS A 148 -16.81 13.87 3.57
N ASP A 149 -16.72 12.85 4.40
CA ASP A 149 -17.80 12.35 5.25
C ASP A 149 -17.94 13.25 6.48
N THR A 150 -18.89 14.19 6.44
CA THR A 150 -19.12 15.15 7.53
C THR A 150 -19.92 14.55 8.68
N ALA A 151 -20.55 13.39 8.48
CA ALA A 151 -21.31 12.69 9.52
C ALA A 151 -20.43 11.68 10.31
N SER A 152 -19.28 11.34 9.77
CA SER A 152 -18.39 10.35 10.40
C SER A 152 -17.63 10.92 11.58
N ILE A 153 -17.53 10.14 12.66
CA ILE A 153 -16.63 10.41 13.80
C ILE A 153 -15.16 10.26 13.42
N VAL A 154 -14.85 9.57 12.31
CA VAL A 154 -13.49 9.40 11.78
C VAL A 154 -13.14 10.59 10.90
N ALA A 155 -12.38 11.54 11.42
CA ALA A 155 -12.08 12.82 10.78
C ALA A 155 -11.46 12.71 9.38
N ILE A 156 -10.74 11.62 9.08
CA ILE A 156 -10.10 11.41 7.77
C ILE A 156 -10.96 10.64 6.78
N LYS A 157 -12.17 10.21 7.16
CA LYS A 157 -13.08 9.44 6.31
C LYS A 157 -13.68 10.34 5.22
N ASP A 158 -13.74 9.81 4.00
CA ASP A 158 -14.46 10.36 2.88
C ASP A 158 -15.62 9.42 2.54
N CYS A 159 -16.59 9.89 1.76
CA CYS A 159 -17.74 9.13 1.29
C CYS A 159 -18.04 9.42 -0.18
N VAL A 160 -18.84 8.56 -0.80
CA VAL A 160 -19.47 8.86 -2.10
C VAL A 160 -20.55 9.91 -1.87
N ARG A 161 -20.50 11.00 -2.63
CA ARG A 161 -21.50 12.07 -2.55
C ARG A 161 -21.60 12.80 -3.89
N PRO A 162 -22.82 13.20 -4.32
CA PRO A 162 -23.06 13.78 -5.65
C PRO A 162 -22.28 15.07 -5.92
N ASP A 163 -22.02 15.89 -4.89
CA ASP A 163 -21.26 17.13 -4.94
C ASP A 163 -19.73 16.92 -4.71
N GLY A 164 -19.29 15.67 -4.68
CA GLY A 164 -17.87 15.29 -4.51
C GLY A 164 -17.05 15.54 -5.75
N ALA A 165 -15.74 15.38 -5.61
CA ALA A 165 -14.81 15.44 -6.72
C ALA A 165 -14.95 14.19 -7.61
N PRO A 166 -15.04 14.31 -8.95
CA PRO A 166 -15.14 13.18 -9.85
C PRO A 166 -14.03 12.15 -9.62
N ALA A 167 -14.41 10.89 -9.55
CA ALA A 167 -13.51 9.78 -9.31
C ALA A 167 -13.97 8.54 -10.07
N GLN A 168 -13.02 7.88 -10.74
CA GLN A 168 -13.29 6.67 -11.53
C GLN A 168 -12.22 5.61 -11.24
N THR A 169 -12.66 4.37 -11.07
CA THR A 169 -11.80 3.21 -10.79
C THR A 169 -12.25 2.02 -11.62
N GLU A 170 -11.35 1.50 -12.46
CA GLU A 170 -11.54 0.23 -13.17
C GLU A 170 -11.15 -0.93 -12.24
N PHE A 171 -11.86 -2.03 -12.34
CA PHE A 171 -11.47 -3.30 -11.69
C PHE A 171 -11.69 -4.49 -12.62
N ARG A 172 -10.91 -5.55 -12.38
CA ARG A 172 -11.06 -6.87 -12.98
C ARG A 172 -10.82 -7.92 -11.89
N VAL A 173 -11.70 -8.91 -11.83
CA VAL A 173 -11.56 -10.06 -10.93
C VAL A 173 -10.47 -10.99 -11.49
N GLU A 174 -9.44 -11.25 -10.69
CA GLU A 174 -8.41 -12.25 -11.04
C GLU A 174 -8.75 -13.63 -10.46
N LYS A 175 -9.38 -13.64 -9.27
CA LYS A 175 -9.74 -14.90 -8.59
C LYS A 175 -10.88 -14.67 -7.62
N ARG A 176 -11.82 -15.62 -7.52
CA ARG A 176 -12.77 -15.76 -6.43
C ARG A 176 -12.36 -16.99 -5.61
N PHE A 177 -12.37 -16.86 -4.28
CA PHE A 177 -11.94 -17.94 -3.40
C PHE A 177 -12.64 -17.83 -2.04
N SER A 178 -12.59 -18.90 -1.24
CA SER A 178 -13.12 -18.90 0.11
C SER A 178 -12.06 -19.30 1.12
N ARG A 179 -12.25 -18.94 2.37
CA ARG A 179 -11.40 -19.31 3.50
C ARG A 179 -12.22 -19.90 4.62
N LEU A 180 -11.69 -20.98 5.21
CA LEU A 180 -12.27 -21.66 6.37
C LEU A 180 -11.65 -21.11 7.65
N ASN A 181 -12.39 -21.17 8.76
CA ASN A 181 -11.88 -21.00 10.13
C ASN A 181 -11.03 -19.74 10.35
N LEU A 182 -11.44 -18.58 9.83
CA LEU A 182 -10.76 -17.35 10.16
C LEU A 182 -11.06 -16.96 11.61
N PRO A 183 -10.04 -16.59 12.41
CA PRO A 183 -10.25 -16.06 13.75
C PRO A 183 -11.24 -14.88 13.71
N GLY A 184 -12.24 -14.86 14.59
CA GLY A 184 -13.19 -13.76 14.66
C GLY A 184 -14.35 -13.80 13.65
N SER A 185 -14.53 -14.89 12.90
CA SER A 185 -15.69 -15.11 12.03
C SER A 185 -16.98 -15.44 12.80
N GLY A 186 -17.17 -14.83 13.97
CA GLY A 186 -18.45 -14.85 14.67
C GLY A 186 -19.53 -14.17 13.82
N ASN A 187 -20.69 -14.75 13.77
CA ASN A 187 -21.88 -14.65 12.94
C ASN A 187 -22.43 -13.26 12.52
N ASP A 188 -21.68 -12.17 12.60
CA ASP A 188 -22.20 -10.82 12.28
C ASP A 188 -22.17 -10.44 10.79
N PHE A 189 -21.63 -11.27 9.90
CA PHE A 189 -21.81 -11.15 8.45
C PHE A 189 -22.79 -12.19 7.92
N SER A 190 -23.94 -12.37 8.59
CA SER A 190 -25.05 -13.15 8.04
C SER A 190 -25.73 -12.38 6.91
N VAL A 191 -25.31 -12.60 5.68
CA VAL A 191 -26.27 -12.56 4.58
C VAL A 191 -27.22 -13.71 4.85
N SER A 192 -28.47 -13.37 5.18
CA SER A 192 -29.56 -14.28 5.48
C SER A 192 -29.73 -15.34 4.36
N ALA A 193 -29.20 -16.53 4.57
CA ALA A 193 -29.64 -17.74 3.90
C ALA A 193 -30.17 -18.66 5.00
N GLY A 194 -31.49 -18.74 5.14
CA GLY A 194 -32.16 -19.61 6.08
C GLY A 194 -31.78 -21.09 5.85
N GLY A 195 -31.36 -21.74 6.89
CA GLY A 195 -31.07 -23.17 6.89
C GLY A 195 -30.54 -23.60 8.25
N GLU A 196 -31.36 -24.19 9.08
CA GLU A 196 -30.96 -24.93 10.27
C GLU A 196 -30.17 -26.20 9.88
N GLY A 197 -28.90 -26.30 10.27
CA GLY A 197 -28.17 -27.56 10.07
C GLY A 197 -26.72 -27.50 10.58
N ARG A 198 -26.46 -28.29 11.61
CA ARG A 198 -25.20 -28.91 12.10
C ARG A 198 -23.91 -28.21 11.66
N GLY A 199 -23.24 -27.53 12.57
CA GLY A 199 -21.77 -27.33 12.65
C GLY A 199 -20.95 -27.25 11.37
N GLU A 200 -21.48 -26.67 10.26
CA GLU A 200 -20.71 -26.42 9.06
C GLU A 200 -19.78 -25.24 9.34
N VAL A 201 -18.50 -25.50 9.19
CA VAL A 201 -17.47 -24.47 9.24
C VAL A 201 -17.77 -23.45 8.15
N ALA A 202 -18.20 -22.26 8.53
CA ALA A 202 -18.58 -21.21 7.58
C ALA A 202 -17.38 -20.87 6.66
N GLN A 203 -17.60 -20.99 5.36
CA GLN A 203 -16.65 -20.54 4.35
C GLN A 203 -16.89 -19.06 4.05
N LEU A 204 -15.93 -18.21 4.38
CA LEU A 204 -16.00 -16.79 4.03
C LEU A 204 -15.52 -16.54 2.59
N PRO A 205 -16.35 -15.93 1.73
CA PRO A 205 -15.98 -15.64 0.34
C PRO A 205 -15.10 -14.40 0.23
N PHE A 206 -14.18 -14.44 -0.73
CA PHE A 206 -13.27 -13.33 -1.07
C PHE A 206 -13.04 -13.25 -2.57
N SER A 207 -12.64 -12.07 -3.05
CA SER A 207 -12.18 -11.87 -4.42
C SER A 207 -10.84 -11.15 -4.44
N LEU A 208 -9.93 -11.62 -5.31
CA LEU A 208 -8.70 -10.91 -5.67
C LEU A 208 -8.99 -10.09 -6.92
N LEU A 209 -8.79 -8.79 -6.83
CA LEU A 209 -9.05 -7.83 -7.90
C LEU A 209 -7.74 -7.18 -8.35
N ARG A 210 -7.61 -6.98 -9.66
CA ARG A 210 -6.71 -5.99 -10.24
C ARG A 210 -7.48 -4.69 -10.42
N VAL A 211 -6.93 -3.61 -9.89
CA VAL A 211 -7.63 -2.32 -9.81
C VAL A 211 -6.76 -1.24 -10.43
N ARG A 212 -7.36 -0.41 -11.28
CA ARG A 212 -6.71 0.73 -11.94
C ARG A 212 -7.49 2.02 -11.65
N PRO A 213 -6.99 2.90 -10.77
CA PRO A 213 -7.62 4.20 -10.55
C PRO A 213 -7.32 5.12 -11.74
N LEU A 214 -8.37 5.65 -12.39
CA LEU A 214 -8.27 6.61 -13.51
C LEU A 214 -8.10 8.05 -13.00
N THR A 215 -8.44 8.27 -11.74
CA THR A 215 -8.24 9.51 -10.98
C THR A 215 -7.42 9.20 -9.73
N GLY A 216 -7.02 10.20 -8.96
CA GLY A 216 -6.14 10.02 -7.78
C GLY A 216 -6.68 10.71 -6.53
N ARG A 217 -7.91 10.39 -6.10
CA ARG A 217 -8.48 10.95 -4.87
C ARG A 217 -7.98 10.18 -3.64
N LYS A 218 -8.03 10.85 -2.51
CA LYS A 218 -7.66 10.22 -1.22
C LYS A 218 -8.54 9.00 -0.96
N HIS A 219 -7.94 7.88 -0.57
CA HIS A 219 -8.61 6.61 -0.27
C HIS A 219 -9.49 6.05 -1.40
N GLN A 220 -9.34 6.53 -2.65
CA GLN A 220 -10.28 6.28 -3.75
C GLN A 220 -10.61 4.79 -3.94
N ILE A 221 -9.60 3.94 -4.10
CA ILE A 221 -9.80 2.49 -4.34
C ILE A 221 -10.58 1.87 -3.19
N ARG A 222 -10.18 2.16 -1.96
CA ARG A 222 -10.78 1.62 -0.73
C ARG A 222 -12.25 1.99 -0.62
N LEU A 223 -12.57 3.28 -0.86
CA LEU A 223 -13.92 3.79 -0.78
C LEU A 223 -14.79 3.26 -1.92
N HIS A 224 -14.27 3.22 -3.16
CA HIS A 224 -15.00 2.69 -4.32
C HIS A 224 -15.34 1.21 -4.15
N LEU A 225 -14.41 0.38 -3.67
CA LEU A 225 -14.67 -1.04 -3.42
C LEU A 225 -15.66 -1.25 -2.28
N ALA A 226 -15.60 -0.45 -1.22
CA ALA A 226 -16.61 -0.46 -0.16
C ALA A 226 -17.99 -0.01 -0.67
N HIS A 227 -18.04 1.02 -1.53
CA HIS A 227 -19.28 1.47 -2.18
C HIS A 227 -19.89 0.39 -3.09
N LEU A 228 -19.07 -0.40 -3.75
CA LEU A 228 -19.51 -1.57 -4.53
C LEU A 228 -20.09 -2.71 -3.65
N GLY A 229 -20.00 -2.60 -2.32
CA GLY A 229 -20.40 -3.64 -1.37
C GLY A 229 -19.30 -4.67 -1.05
N HIS A 230 -18.09 -4.44 -1.53
CA HIS A 230 -16.94 -5.33 -1.36
C HIS A 230 -15.75 -4.59 -0.71
N PRO A 231 -15.81 -4.28 0.61
CA PRO A 231 -14.72 -3.59 1.28
C PRO A 231 -13.44 -4.43 1.27
N ILE A 232 -12.30 -3.74 1.31
CA ILE A 232 -10.98 -4.40 1.34
C ILE A 232 -10.79 -5.10 2.69
N VAL A 233 -10.26 -6.33 2.67
CA VAL A 233 -9.91 -7.09 3.87
C VAL A 233 -8.90 -6.31 4.73
N GLY A 234 -9.15 -6.18 6.02
CA GLY A 234 -8.29 -5.44 6.95
C GLY A 234 -8.47 -3.92 6.95
N ASP A 235 -9.44 -3.40 6.18
CA ASP A 235 -9.66 -1.94 6.14
C ASP A 235 -10.43 -1.44 7.36
N LYS A 236 -9.76 -0.64 8.17
CA LYS A 236 -10.27 -0.13 9.44
C LYS A 236 -11.17 1.11 9.31
N ILE A 237 -11.20 1.73 8.11
CA ILE A 237 -12.00 2.94 7.86
C ILE A 237 -13.27 2.60 7.09
N TYR A 238 -13.15 1.75 6.07
CA TYR A 238 -14.23 1.42 5.13
C TYR A 238 -14.77 0.00 5.28
N GLY A 239 -14.23 -0.79 6.23
CA GLY A 239 -14.67 -2.16 6.54
C GLY A 239 -15.97 -2.28 7.34
N GLY A 240 -16.65 -1.15 7.60
CA GLY A 240 -17.98 -1.14 8.23
C GLY A 240 -18.01 -0.61 9.68
N ASP A 241 -17.04 -0.96 10.51
CA ASP A 241 -16.98 -0.56 11.92
C ASP A 241 -16.04 0.65 12.11
N PRO A 242 -16.57 1.87 12.35
CA PRO A 242 -15.74 3.07 12.53
C PRO A 242 -14.87 3.03 13.79
N ASP A 243 -15.21 2.20 14.79
CA ASP A 243 -14.43 2.09 16.03
C ASP A 243 -13.08 1.39 15.78
N LEU A 244 -12.96 0.54 14.77
CA LEU A 244 -11.69 -0.11 14.43
C LEU A 244 -10.56 0.88 14.15
N TYR A 245 -10.88 1.97 13.44
CA TYR A 245 -9.89 3.02 13.18
C TYR A 245 -9.53 3.82 14.43
N LEU A 246 -10.53 4.19 15.23
CA LEU A 246 -10.32 4.92 16.49
C LEU A 246 -9.53 4.06 17.48
N ALA A 247 -9.89 2.80 17.62
CA ALA A 247 -9.18 1.85 18.46
C ALA A 247 -7.71 1.64 18.03
N LEU A 248 -7.44 1.63 16.70
CA LEU A 248 -6.07 1.60 16.18
C LEU A 248 -5.28 2.84 16.59
N VAL A 249 -5.85 4.03 16.39
CA VAL A 249 -5.16 5.31 16.68
C VAL A 249 -4.89 5.49 18.18
N GLU A 250 -5.81 5.02 19.00
CA GLU A 250 -5.73 5.07 20.46
C GLU A 250 -4.94 3.90 21.09
N ASN A 251 -4.40 2.98 20.26
CA ASN A 251 -3.70 1.76 20.68
C ASN A 251 -4.52 0.85 21.63
N ARG A 252 -5.84 0.79 21.43
CA ARG A 252 -6.80 -0.02 22.22
C ARG A 252 -7.48 -1.13 21.44
N LEU A 253 -6.96 -1.50 20.25
CA LEU A 253 -7.50 -2.64 19.49
C LEU A 253 -7.46 -3.90 20.34
N THR A 254 -8.63 -4.51 20.53
CA THR A 254 -8.78 -5.80 21.20
C THR A 254 -8.40 -6.96 20.28
N ASP A 255 -8.18 -8.16 20.84
CA ASP A 255 -7.89 -9.34 20.05
C ASP A 255 -9.08 -9.73 19.16
N ASP A 256 -10.33 -9.55 19.64
CA ASP A 256 -11.54 -9.77 18.83
C ASP A 256 -11.62 -8.81 17.65
N GLN A 257 -11.27 -7.53 17.85
CA GLN A 257 -11.21 -6.54 16.76
C GLN A 257 -10.10 -6.89 15.75
N ARG A 258 -8.94 -7.37 16.23
CA ARG A 258 -7.85 -7.84 15.35
C ARG A 258 -8.28 -9.07 14.55
N ALA A 259 -8.96 -10.02 15.19
CA ALA A 259 -9.48 -11.21 14.53
C ALA A 259 -10.50 -10.87 13.44
N ARG A 260 -11.43 -9.93 13.69
CA ARG A 260 -12.39 -9.45 12.68
C ARG A 260 -11.75 -8.79 11.49
N LEU A 261 -10.59 -8.13 11.65
CA LEU A 261 -9.84 -7.53 10.55
C LEU A 261 -9.21 -8.56 9.63
N ILE A 262 -8.98 -9.79 10.10
CA ILE A 262 -8.33 -10.91 9.38
C ILE A 262 -6.85 -10.62 9.07
N LEU A 263 -6.55 -9.44 8.53
CA LEU A 263 -5.18 -9.00 8.22
C LEU A 263 -4.82 -7.74 9.03
N PRO A 264 -3.55 -7.60 9.47
CA PRO A 264 -3.12 -6.46 10.28
C PRO A 264 -3.16 -5.14 9.50
N HIS A 265 -3.01 -5.20 8.18
CA HIS A 265 -3.10 -4.08 7.25
C HIS A 265 -4.14 -4.36 6.16
N HIS A 266 -4.73 -3.31 5.60
CA HIS A 266 -5.66 -3.52 4.50
C HIS A 266 -4.96 -4.13 3.28
N ALA A 267 -5.58 -5.14 2.68
CA ALA A 267 -5.05 -5.91 1.57
C ALA A 267 -5.11 -5.13 0.25
N LEU A 268 -4.33 -4.06 0.16
CA LEU A 268 -4.16 -3.22 -1.04
C LEU A 268 -2.67 -3.03 -1.33
N HIS A 269 -2.24 -3.41 -2.55
CA HIS A 269 -0.86 -3.40 -2.97
C HIS A 269 -0.68 -2.72 -4.34
N ALA A 270 0.19 -1.71 -4.44
CA ALA A 270 0.56 -1.07 -5.70
C ALA A 270 1.55 -1.96 -6.45
N VAL A 271 1.04 -2.78 -7.39
CA VAL A 271 1.80 -3.84 -8.06
C VAL A 271 2.56 -3.36 -9.28
N ARG A 272 2.05 -2.33 -9.99
CA ARG A 272 2.67 -1.80 -11.22
C ARG A 272 2.53 -0.29 -11.32
N LEU A 273 3.61 0.32 -11.80
CA LEU A 273 3.68 1.74 -12.15
C LEU A 273 4.32 1.86 -13.53
N GLN A 274 3.63 2.55 -14.47
CA GLN A 274 4.17 2.79 -15.81
C GLN A 274 3.88 4.21 -16.26
N PHE A 275 4.86 4.86 -16.88
CA PHE A 275 4.77 6.21 -17.45
C PHE A 275 5.84 6.42 -18.52
N ASP A 276 5.58 7.35 -19.43
CA ASP A 276 6.57 7.78 -20.41
C ASP A 276 7.34 8.99 -19.87
N TRP A 277 8.67 8.92 -19.95
CA TRP A 277 9.54 9.98 -19.48
C TRP A 277 10.81 10.05 -20.31
N ARG A 278 11.14 11.26 -20.77
CA ARG A 278 12.31 11.54 -21.64
C ARG A 278 12.40 10.58 -22.84
N GLY A 279 11.27 10.37 -23.53
CA GLY A 279 11.17 9.52 -24.72
C GLY A 279 11.27 8.00 -24.46
N GLN A 280 11.21 7.56 -23.21
CA GLN A 280 11.25 6.15 -22.84
C GLN A 280 10.06 5.77 -21.96
N THR A 281 9.46 4.63 -22.23
CA THR A 281 8.47 4.02 -21.33
C THR A 281 9.18 3.38 -20.14
N ARG A 282 8.93 3.91 -18.95
CA ARG A 282 9.38 3.35 -17.67
C ARG A 282 8.28 2.47 -17.08
N SER A 283 8.60 1.23 -16.75
CA SER A 283 7.66 0.28 -16.15
C SER A 283 8.33 -0.45 -15.00
N PHE A 284 7.69 -0.41 -13.82
CA PHE A 284 8.17 -1.02 -12.59
C PHE A 284 7.10 -1.94 -12.04
N ALA A 285 7.50 -3.06 -11.43
CA ALA A 285 6.62 -4.01 -10.78
C ALA A 285 7.17 -4.40 -9.41
N ALA A 286 6.26 -4.69 -8.47
CA ALA A 286 6.60 -5.19 -7.14
C ALA A 286 5.65 -6.33 -6.77
N ALA A 287 6.18 -7.40 -6.20
CA ALA A 287 5.36 -8.47 -5.66
C ALA A 287 4.70 -8.03 -4.35
N PRO A 288 3.46 -8.48 -4.07
CA PRO A 288 2.82 -8.25 -2.78
C PRO A 288 3.63 -8.85 -1.63
N GLU A 289 3.39 -8.31 -0.44
CA GLU A 289 3.98 -8.83 0.80
C GLU A 289 3.55 -10.29 1.07
N PRO A 290 4.37 -11.06 1.81
CA PRO A 290 4.10 -12.48 2.06
C PRO A 290 2.73 -12.76 2.65
N GLU A 291 2.25 -11.93 3.60
CA GLU A 291 0.93 -12.08 4.21
C GLU A 291 -0.21 -11.93 3.22
N PHE A 292 -0.12 -10.93 2.32
CA PHE A 292 -1.07 -10.73 1.23
C PHE A 292 -1.10 -11.95 0.31
N THR A 293 0.08 -12.41 -0.10
CA THR A 293 0.24 -13.55 -1.02
C THR A 293 -0.28 -14.84 -0.38
N ALA A 294 0.08 -15.12 0.85
CA ALA A 294 -0.38 -16.29 1.59
C ALA A 294 -1.92 -16.30 1.69
N PHE A 295 -2.53 -15.16 2.01
CA PHE A 295 -3.99 -15.06 2.08
C PHE A 295 -4.67 -15.28 0.74
N ALA A 296 -4.09 -14.82 -0.40
CA ALA A 296 -4.67 -14.97 -1.74
C ALA A 296 -4.46 -16.36 -2.35
N ILE A 297 -3.34 -17.05 -2.05
CA ILE A 297 -2.88 -18.22 -2.82
C ILE A 297 -3.06 -19.53 -2.06
N THR A 298 -2.87 -19.54 -0.73
CA THR A 298 -2.93 -20.79 0.03
C THR A 298 -4.30 -21.45 -0.15
N PRO A 299 -4.39 -22.73 -0.58
CA PRO A 299 -5.66 -23.47 -0.54
C PRO A 299 -6.15 -23.54 0.91
N SER A 300 -7.47 -23.50 1.10
CA SER A 300 -8.02 -23.92 2.39
C SER A 300 -7.64 -25.39 2.63
N PRO A 301 -7.16 -25.76 3.81
CA PRO A 301 -6.87 -27.15 4.15
C PRO A 301 -8.09 -28.04 4.05
#